data_6f8c8cb7602d1239e0fd140dbb4453cb
#
_entry.id   6f8c8cb7602d1239e0fd140dbb4453cb
#
_cell.length_a   1.000
_cell.length_b   1.000
_cell.length_c   1.000
_cell.angle_alpha   90.00
_cell.angle_beta   90.00
_cell.angle_gamma   90.00
#
_symmetry.space_group_name_H-M   'P 1'
#
loop_
_entity.id
_entity.type
_entity.pdbx_description
1 polymer ?
#
loop_
_entity_poly.entity_id
_entity_poly.type
_entity_poly.pdbx_seq_one_letter_code
_entity_poly.pdbx_strand_id
1 'polypeptide(L)'
;MTAISIRNLSKNFGKKRALDNISLEIQRGEMVALIGASGSGKSTLIRHICGLEVAQAGQSKIEVLGGTIQDGGRLAAKAREMRRNIGVVFQQFNLVGRLSVLSNVLLGNLGRIPVWRGTLGLFTSEEKKAAREALARVGIPEVAWQRASTLSGGQQQRAAIARTLVQRSNILLADEPIASLDPSSARRVMEILAAVNRDEQITCVVSLHQVEYARRYCPRTIALRDGRVVFDGPSSELTNQMLVELYGDNSEELILPDAPMQPVKPKRAWEPERVPAFA
;
A
#
# COMPACT_ATOMS: atom_id res chain seq x y z
N MET A 1 -18.92 -4.57 -4.64
CA MET A 1 -19.06 -3.78 -3.37
C MET A 1 -17.89 -2.85 -3.23
N THR A 2 -18.13 -1.55 -3.01
CA THR A 2 -17.09 -0.52 -2.92
C THR A 2 -16.25 -0.68 -1.66
N ALA A 3 -14.92 -0.67 -1.80
CA ALA A 3 -13.98 -0.66 -0.69
C ALA A 3 -13.59 0.77 -0.29
N ILE A 4 -13.35 1.62 -1.29
CA ILE A 4 -12.98 3.03 -1.09
C ILE A 4 -13.86 3.87 -2.01
N SER A 5 -14.53 4.88 -1.46
CA SER A 5 -15.28 5.89 -2.22
C SER A 5 -14.78 7.28 -1.82
N ILE A 6 -14.41 8.06 -2.81
CA ILE A 6 -13.92 9.43 -2.64
C ILE A 6 -14.78 10.33 -3.52
N ARG A 7 -15.29 11.42 -2.93
CA ARG A 7 -16.11 12.41 -3.64
C ARG A 7 -15.58 13.81 -3.38
N ASN A 8 -15.38 14.57 -4.44
CA ASN A 8 -15.04 16.00 -4.45
C ASN A 8 -13.84 16.34 -3.53
N LEU A 9 -12.83 15.45 -3.46
CA LEU A 9 -11.68 15.66 -2.59
C LEU A 9 -10.75 16.73 -3.16
N SER A 10 -10.57 17.81 -2.41
CA SER A 10 -9.61 18.86 -2.72
C SER A 10 -8.70 19.14 -1.53
N LYS A 11 -7.43 19.45 -1.79
CA LYS A 11 -6.44 19.80 -0.77
C LYS A 11 -5.42 20.79 -1.28
N ASN A 12 -5.23 21.86 -0.52
CA ASN A 12 -4.16 22.84 -0.75
C ASN A 12 -3.15 22.78 0.40
N PHE A 13 -1.87 22.96 0.08
CA PHE A 13 -0.78 23.24 1.02
C PHE A 13 -0.24 24.64 0.70
N GLY A 14 -0.64 25.62 1.48
CA GLY A 14 -0.40 27.02 1.16
C GLY A 14 -0.97 27.38 -0.22
N LYS A 15 -0.12 27.83 -1.14
CA LYS A 15 -0.51 28.19 -2.51
C LYS A 15 -0.58 26.98 -3.49
N LYS A 16 0.02 25.83 -3.11
CA LYS A 16 0.08 24.65 -3.96
C LYS A 16 -1.18 23.81 -3.81
N ARG A 17 -1.92 23.61 -4.91
CA ARG A 17 -3.03 22.67 -4.96
C ARG A 17 -2.46 21.26 -5.14
N ALA A 18 -2.61 20.42 -4.11
CA ALA A 18 -2.10 19.05 -4.13
C ALA A 18 -3.14 18.05 -4.66
N LEU A 19 -4.43 18.30 -4.40
CA LEU A 19 -5.56 17.55 -4.95
C LEU A 19 -6.64 18.52 -5.40
N ASP A 20 -7.26 18.26 -6.54
CA ASP A 20 -8.26 19.10 -7.16
C ASP A 20 -9.46 18.28 -7.61
N ASN A 21 -10.52 18.32 -6.80
CA ASN A 21 -11.82 17.70 -7.07
C ASN A 21 -11.74 16.21 -7.46
N ILE A 22 -10.93 15.43 -6.72
CA ILE A 22 -10.81 13.98 -6.93
C ILE A 22 -12.11 13.30 -6.54
N SER A 23 -12.67 12.53 -7.49
CA SER A 23 -13.76 11.60 -7.24
C SER A 23 -13.42 10.27 -7.88
N LEU A 24 -13.41 9.17 -7.10
CA LEU A 24 -13.11 7.82 -7.58
C LEU A 24 -13.70 6.76 -6.65
N GLU A 25 -13.86 5.57 -7.20
CA GLU A 25 -14.29 4.39 -6.45
C GLU A 25 -13.37 3.21 -6.73
N ILE A 26 -13.02 2.45 -5.67
CA ILE A 26 -12.24 1.22 -5.76
C ILE A 26 -13.10 0.10 -5.18
N GLN A 27 -13.24 -0.99 -5.92
CA GLN A 27 -14.05 -2.13 -5.49
C GLN A 27 -13.26 -3.05 -4.55
N ARG A 28 -13.98 -3.87 -3.77
CA ARG A 28 -13.34 -4.84 -2.88
C ARG A 28 -12.56 -5.88 -3.69
N GLY A 29 -11.37 -6.21 -3.22
CA GLY A 29 -10.48 -7.18 -3.85
C GLY A 29 -9.72 -6.64 -5.06
N GLU A 30 -9.97 -5.38 -5.51
CA GLU A 30 -9.18 -4.80 -6.60
C GLU A 30 -7.72 -4.56 -6.18
N MET A 31 -6.80 -4.75 -7.13
CA MET A 31 -5.43 -4.27 -7.05
C MET A 31 -5.25 -3.13 -8.06
N VAL A 32 -5.06 -1.92 -7.56
CA VAL A 32 -5.02 -0.68 -8.33
C VAL A 32 -3.65 -0.03 -8.23
N ALA A 33 -3.06 0.31 -9.37
CA ALA A 33 -1.89 1.17 -9.43
C ALA A 33 -2.31 2.64 -9.39
N LEU A 34 -1.60 3.44 -8.61
CA LEU A 34 -1.71 4.89 -8.59
C LEU A 34 -0.43 5.47 -9.17
N ILE A 35 -0.47 6.01 -10.40
CA ILE A 35 0.70 6.51 -11.11
C ILE A 35 0.66 8.02 -11.32
N GLY A 36 1.78 8.61 -11.69
CA GLY A 36 1.93 10.04 -11.99
C GLY A 36 3.29 10.57 -11.57
N ALA A 37 3.67 11.73 -12.07
CA ALA A 37 4.93 12.38 -11.77
C ALA A 37 5.10 12.67 -10.26
N SER A 38 6.33 12.97 -9.84
CA SER A 38 6.59 13.43 -8.47
C SER A 38 5.78 14.70 -8.19
N GLY A 39 5.10 14.73 -7.04
CA GLY A 39 4.24 15.86 -6.68
C GLY A 39 2.84 15.88 -7.32
N SER A 40 2.43 14.87 -8.09
CA SER A 40 1.09 14.77 -8.69
C SER A 40 -0.06 14.56 -7.69
N GLY A 41 0.24 14.26 -6.41
CA GLY A 41 -0.76 14.11 -5.35
C GLY A 41 -0.97 12.68 -4.84
N LYS A 42 -0.26 11.66 -5.35
CA LYS A 42 -0.42 10.23 -4.98
C LYS A 42 -0.34 9.98 -3.47
N SER A 43 0.76 10.36 -2.84
CA SER A 43 0.96 10.19 -1.39
C SER A 43 -0.05 11.00 -0.57
N THR A 44 -0.43 12.19 -1.06
CA THR A 44 -1.47 13.01 -0.45
C THR A 44 -2.82 12.30 -0.49
N LEU A 45 -3.19 11.69 -1.63
CA LEU A 45 -4.42 10.91 -1.77
C LEU A 45 -4.43 9.71 -0.81
N ILE A 46 -3.34 8.93 -0.75
CA ILE A 46 -3.18 7.80 0.18
C ILE A 46 -3.37 8.25 1.64
N ARG A 47 -2.75 9.37 2.03
CA ARG A 47 -2.89 9.93 3.40
C ARG A 47 -4.30 10.36 3.72
N HIS A 48 -5.08 10.84 2.75
CA HIS A 48 -6.49 11.18 2.94
C HIS A 48 -7.36 9.94 3.11
N ILE A 49 -7.12 8.88 2.34
CA ILE A 49 -7.85 7.61 2.45
C ILE A 49 -7.67 7.00 3.85
N CYS A 50 -6.46 7.02 4.41
CA CYS A 50 -6.23 6.54 5.77
C CYS A 50 -6.52 7.59 6.87
N GLY A 51 -7.01 8.77 6.51
CA GLY A 51 -7.36 9.85 7.44
C GLY A 51 -6.16 10.44 8.20
N LEU A 52 -4.94 10.33 7.67
CA LEU A 52 -3.75 11.01 8.21
C LEU A 52 -3.67 12.46 7.77
N GLU A 53 -4.34 12.79 6.67
CA GLU A 53 -4.57 14.16 6.20
C GLU A 53 -6.06 14.43 6.12
N VAL A 54 -6.42 15.69 6.28
CA VAL A 54 -7.82 16.14 6.24
C VAL A 54 -8.02 17.02 5.01
N ALA A 55 -9.12 16.76 4.30
CA ALA A 55 -9.51 17.53 3.13
C ALA A 55 -9.76 19.00 3.47
N GLN A 56 -9.76 19.84 2.45
CA GLN A 56 -10.23 21.20 2.58
C GLN A 56 -11.72 21.21 2.97
N ALA A 57 -12.13 22.18 3.77
CA ALA A 57 -13.55 22.36 4.11
C ALA A 57 -14.39 22.50 2.82
N GLY A 58 -15.52 21.79 2.77
CA GLY A 58 -16.38 21.79 1.58
C GLY A 58 -17.19 20.49 1.48
N GLN A 59 -17.50 20.06 0.26
CA GLN A 59 -18.35 18.90 0.00
C GLN A 59 -17.58 17.57 -0.15
N SER A 60 -16.33 17.51 0.34
CA SER A 60 -15.53 16.31 0.23
C SER A 60 -16.03 15.21 1.17
N LYS A 61 -16.07 13.97 0.67
CA LYS A 61 -16.40 12.79 1.48
C LYS A 61 -15.50 11.63 1.13
N ILE A 62 -14.97 10.95 2.14
CA ILE A 62 -14.21 9.70 1.99
C ILE A 62 -14.84 8.62 2.84
N GLU A 63 -15.21 7.53 2.18
CA GLU A 63 -15.78 6.34 2.80
C GLU A 63 -14.87 5.15 2.51
N VAL A 64 -14.68 4.32 3.53
CA VAL A 64 -13.88 3.10 3.46
C VAL A 64 -14.69 1.95 4.04
N LEU A 65 -14.89 0.87 3.25
CA LEU A 65 -15.69 -0.30 3.64
C LEU A 65 -17.11 0.05 4.12
N GLY A 66 -17.68 1.13 3.57
CA GLY A 66 -19.00 1.64 3.96
C GLY A 66 -19.02 2.55 5.20
N GLY A 67 -17.86 2.75 5.86
CA GLY A 67 -17.74 3.68 6.98
C GLY A 67 -17.09 4.99 6.55
N THR A 68 -17.55 6.11 7.11
CA THR A 68 -17.00 7.43 6.80
C THR A 68 -15.68 7.64 7.54
N ILE A 69 -14.62 7.97 6.81
CA ILE A 69 -13.31 8.40 7.34
C ILE A 69 -13.30 9.90 7.58
N GLN A 70 -13.76 10.66 6.59
CA GLN A 70 -13.89 12.11 6.70
C GLN A 70 -15.03 12.63 5.85
N ASP A 71 -15.63 13.74 6.29
CA ASP A 71 -16.74 14.43 5.66
C ASP A 71 -16.60 15.94 5.86
N GLY A 72 -16.80 16.72 4.81
CA GLY A 72 -16.75 18.18 4.84
C GLY A 72 -15.42 18.76 5.36
N GLY A 73 -14.30 18.05 5.19
CA GLY A 73 -13.00 18.47 5.69
C GLY A 73 -12.79 18.19 7.19
N ARG A 74 -13.52 17.25 7.78
CA ARG A 74 -13.38 16.83 9.19
C ARG A 74 -13.28 15.32 9.29
N LEU A 75 -12.45 14.83 10.21
CA LEU A 75 -12.42 13.40 10.53
C LEU A 75 -13.72 12.97 11.19
N ALA A 76 -14.27 11.85 10.77
CA ALA A 76 -15.43 11.25 11.44
C ALA A 76 -15.04 10.73 12.84
N ALA A 77 -15.98 10.73 13.78
CA ALA A 77 -15.75 10.26 15.15
C ALA A 77 -15.17 8.82 15.20
N LYS A 78 -15.60 7.95 14.28
CA LYS A 78 -15.13 6.56 14.16
C LYS A 78 -13.91 6.37 13.26
N ALA A 79 -13.29 7.43 12.74
CA ALA A 79 -12.15 7.32 11.83
C ALA A 79 -11.00 6.51 12.43
N ARG A 80 -10.73 6.64 13.74
CA ARG A 80 -9.70 5.85 14.44
C ARG A 80 -10.00 4.34 14.43
N GLU A 81 -11.25 3.96 14.56
CA GLU A 81 -11.69 2.57 14.49
C GLU A 81 -11.56 2.03 13.06
N MET A 82 -11.97 2.82 12.08
CA MET A 82 -11.88 2.46 10.65
C MET A 82 -10.43 2.23 10.20
N ARG A 83 -9.46 2.98 10.73
CA ARG A 83 -8.02 2.79 10.44
C ARG A 83 -7.49 1.39 10.78
N ARG A 84 -8.14 0.65 11.68
CA ARG A 84 -7.78 -0.75 11.98
C ARG A 84 -7.91 -1.67 10.76
N ASN A 85 -8.76 -1.28 9.81
CA ASN A 85 -9.02 -2.03 8.59
C ASN A 85 -8.15 -1.59 7.41
N ILE A 86 -7.27 -0.58 7.62
CA ILE A 86 -6.39 -0.02 6.60
C ILE A 86 -4.94 -0.26 7.02
N GLY A 87 -4.26 -1.16 6.33
CA GLY A 87 -2.82 -1.33 6.44
C GLY A 87 -2.10 -0.33 5.55
N VAL A 88 -1.05 0.30 6.05
CA VAL A 88 -0.26 1.25 5.26
C VAL A 88 1.20 0.84 5.27
N VAL A 89 1.77 0.76 4.07
CA VAL A 89 3.19 0.54 3.82
C VAL A 89 3.74 1.82 3.21
N PHE A 90 4.61 2.52 3.93
CA PHE A 90 5.21 3.78 3.50
C PHE A 90 6.56 3.54 2.82
N GLN A 91 7.01 4.49 2.01
CA GLN A 91 8.31 4.51 1.37
C GLN A 91 9.47 4.39 2.38
N GLN A 92 9.37 5.01 3.55
CA GLN A 92 10.38 4.99 4.62
C GLN A 92 10.23 3.80 5.59
N PHE A 93 9.58 2.70 5.19
CA PHE A 93 9.35 1.47 5.96
C PHE A 93 8.70 1.67 7.35
N ASN A 94 9.04 2.74 8.07
CA ASN A 94 8.56 3.12 9.42
C ASN A 94 8.68 1.98 10.44
N LEU A 95 9.82 1.29 10.42
CA LEU A 95 10.20 0.30 11.41
C LEU A 95 10.97 0.97 12.56
N VAL A 96 10.77 0.50 13.77
CA VAL A 96 11.55 0.92 14.94
C VAL A 96 12.89 0.20 14.91
N GLY A 97 13.95 0.87 14.45
CA GLY A 97 15.24 0.25 14.14
C GLY A 97 15.87 -0.55 15.28
N ARG A 98 15.71 -0.10 16.54
CA ARG A 98 16.25 -0.77 17.74
C ARG A 98 15.46 -2.01 18.17
N LEU A 99 14.24 -2.20 17.72
CA LEU A 99 13.44 -3.38 18.00
C LEU A 99 13.79 -4.53 17.04
N SER A 100 13.51 -5.76 17.45
CA SER A 100 13.59 -6.91 16.54
C SER A 100 12.55 -6.81 15.44
N VAL A 101 12.79 -7.52 14.33
CA VAL A 101 11.85 -7.60 13.21
C VAL A 101 10.51 -8.18 13.69
N LEU A 102 10.55 -9.25 14.48
CA LEU A 102 9.35 -9.85 15.07
C LEU A 102 8.57 -8.84 15.91
N SER A 103 9.26 -8.07 16.76
CA SER A 103 8.62 -7.03 17.57
C SER A 103 7.96 -5.96 16.69
N ASN A 104 8.63 -5.51 15.61
CA ASN A 104 8.05 -4.57 14.66
C ASN A 104 6.79 -5.11 13.99
N VAL A 105 6.76 -6.39 13.62
CA VAL A 105 5.59 -7.04 13.02
C VAL A 105 4.46 -7.14 14.04
N LEU A 106 4.75 -7.50 15.30
CA LEU A 106 3.77 -7.56 16.38
C LEU A 106 3.08 -6.22 16.67
N LEU A 107 3.75 -5.07 16.40
CA LEU A 107 3.12 -3.75 16.52
C LEU A 107 1.88 -3.60 15.62
N GLY A 108 1.73 -4.40 14.57
CA GLY A 108 0.52 -4.45 13.75
C GLY A 108 -0.75 -4.79 14.55
N ASN A 109 -0.62 -5.52 15.67
CA ASN A 109 -1.75 -5.86 16.54
C ASN A 109 -2.23 -4.71 17.43
N LEU A 110 -1.47 -3.61 17.60
CA LEU A 110 -1.76 -2.57 18.60
C LEU A 110 -3.16 -1.96 18.46
N GLY A 111 -3.70 -1.91 17.24
CA GLY A 111 -5.06 -1.43 17.01
C GLY A 111 -6.16 -2.37 17.49
N ARG A 112 -5.85 -3.63 17.79
CA ARG A 112 -6.81 -4.71 18.08
C ARG A 112 -6.70 -5.29 19.49
N ILE A 113 -5.62 -4.98 20.22
CA ILE A 113 -5.41 -5.43 21.60
C ILE A 113 -5.69 -4.32 22.61
N PRO A 114 -5.98 -4.65 23.88
CA PRO A 114 -6.12 -3.65 24.95
C PRO A 114 -4.89 -2.78 25.07
N VAL A 115 -5.07 -1.50 25.31
CA VAL A 115 -4.00 -0.48 25.38
C VAL A 115 -2.90 -0.88 26.35
N TRP A 116 -3.26 -1.36 27.56
CA TRP A 116 -2.30 -1.76 28.58
C TRP A 116 -1.39 -2.92 28.13
N ARG A 117 -1.92 -3.90 27.37
CA ARG A 117 -1.10 -4.98 26.78
C ARG A 117 -0.11 -4.43 25.74
N GLY A 118 -0.61 -3.52 24.89
CA GLY A 118 0.23 -2.88 23.87
C GLY A 118 1.35 -2.05 24.50
N THR A 119 1.06 -1.30 25.58
CA THR A 119 2.05 -0.47 26.28
C THR A 119 3.14 -1.33 26.96
N LEU A 120 2.76 -2.47 27.54
CA LEU A 120 3.69 -3.40 28.17
C LEU A 120 4.34 -4.38 27.19
N GLY A 121 4.00 -4.36 25.90
CA GLY A 121 4.54 -5.30 24.92
C GLY A 121 4.10 -6.75 25.14
N LEU A 122 2.97 -6.98 25.80
CA LEU A 122 2.48 -8.31 26.16
C LEU A 122 1.66 -8.91 25.00
N PHE A 123 2.32 -9.72 24.19
CA PHE A 123 1.71 -10.46 23.09
C PHE A 123 1.53 -11.95 23.45
N THR A 124 0.37 -12.53 23.06
CA THR A 124 0.07 -13.94 23.27
C THR A 124 0.91 -14.85 22.38
N SER A 125 0.90 -16.16 22.68
CA SER A 125 1.57 -17.16 21.85
C SER A 125 1.00 -17.20 20.43
N GLU A 126 -0.33 -17.04 20.29
CA GLU A 126 -1.02 -16.98 18.99
C GLU A 126 -0.62 -15.73 18.19
N GLU A 127 -0.52 -14.57 18.84
CA GLU A 127 -0.07 -13.33 18.19
C GLU A 127 1.38 -13.45 17.71
N LYS A 128 2.26 -14.06 18.53
CA LYS A 128 3.65 -14.33 18.15
C LYS A 128 3.75 -15.36 17.02
N LYS A 129 2.89 -16.38 17.01
CA LYS A 129 2.80 -17.37 15.95
C LYS A 129 2.37 -16.71 14.65
N ALA A 130 1.28 -15.92 14.65
CA ALA A 130 0.80 -15.18 13.48
C ALA A 130 1.87 -14.23 12.92
N ALA A 131 2.66 -13.57 13.78
CA ALA A 131 3.75 -12.72 13.34
C ALA A 131 4.90 -13.49 12.65
N ARG A 132 5.24 -14.68 13.14
CA ARG A 132 6.22 -15.57 12.48
C ARG A 132 5.71 -16.09 11.15
N GLU A 133 4.45 -16.48 11.08
CA GLU A 133 3.80 -16.90 9.83
C GLU A 133 3.77 -15.77 8.80
N ALA A 134 3.48 -14.54 9.23
CA ALA A 134 3.55 -13.36 8.35
C ALA A 134 4.97 -13.12 7.82
N LEU A 135 6.01 -13.28 8.66
CA LEU A 135 7.40 -13.18 8.22
C LEU A 135 7.79 -14.29 7.24
N ALA A 136 7.35 -15.52 7.47
CA ALA A 136 7.55 -16.63 6.54
C ALA A 136 6.88 -16.35 5.20
N ARG A 137 5.65 -15.81 5.23
CA ARG A 137 4.89 -15.48 4.03
C ARG A 137 5.55 -14.41 3.15
N VAL A 138 6.22 -13.43 3.78
CA VAL A 138 7.00 -12.43 3.03
C VAL A 138 8.43 -12.88 2.74
N GLY A 139 8.80 -14.12 3.12
CA GLY A 139 10.09 -14.76 2.80
C GLY A 139 11.28 -14.18 3.56
N ILE A 140 11.11 -13.85 4.86
CA ILE A 140 12.18 -13.39 5.76
C ILE A 140 12.06 -13.97 7.19
N PRO A 141 11.72 -15.25 7.38
CA PRO A 141 11.59 -15.82 8.72
C PRO A 141 12.93 -15.83 9.47
N GLU A 142 14.06 -15.96 8.77
CA GLU A 142 15.41 -16.07 9.30
C GLU A 142 15.88 -14.80 10.04
N VAL A 143 15.32 -13.63 9.71
CA VAL A 143 15.71 -12.35 10.33
C VAL A 143 14.78 -11.93 11.48
N ALA A 144 13.85 -12.79 11.91
CA ALA A 144 12.82 -12.46 12.91
C ALA A 144 13.40 -11.83 14.20
N TRP A 145 14.56 -12.31 14.64
CA TRP A 145 15.21 -11.87 15.87
C TRP A 145 16.26 -10.77 15.68
N GLN A 146 16.59 -10.44 14.44
CA GLN A 146 17.54 -9.36 14.14
C GLN A 146 16.90 -8.00 14.42
N ARG A 147 17.72 -6.98 14.68
CA ARG A 147 17.26 -5.59 14.78
C ARG A 147 16.82 -5.08 13.42
N ALA A 148 15.72 -4.35 13.35
CA ALA A 148 15.23 -3.81 12.09
C ALA A 148 16.23 -2.87 11.37
N SER A 149 17.11 -2.20 12.13
CA SER A 149 18.17 -1.33 11.57
C SER A 149 19.28 -2.08 10.82
N THR A 150 19.40 -3.40 10.99
CA THR A 150 20.43 -4.21 10.30
C THR A 150 19.94 -4.82 9.00
N LEU A 151 18.67 -4.65 8.68
CA LEU A 151 18.06 -5.22 7.49
C LEU A 151 18.39 -4.42 6.23
N SER A 152 18.49 -5.11 5.08
CA SER A 152 18.47 -4.46 3.76
C SER A 152 17.13 -3.74 3.52
N GLY A 153 17.10 -2.76 2.61
CA GLY A 153 15.87 -2.03 2.25
C GLY A 153 14.72 -2.97 1.84
N GLY A 154 15.02 -3.99 1.02
CA GLY A 154 14.03 -4.98 0.60
C GLY A 154 13.52 -5.85 1.76
N GLN A 155 14.37 -6.19 2.75
CA GLN A 155 13.94 -6.89 3.96
C GLN A 155 13.08 -5.98 4.85
N GLN A 156 13.45 -4.71 5.02
CA GLN A 156 12.66 -3.74 5.78
C GLN A 156 11.26 -3.56 5.18
N GLN A 157 11.18 -3.45 3.84
CA GLN A 157 9.91 -3.35 3.15
C GLN A 157 9.03 -4.58 3.36
N ARG A 158 9.61 -5.77 3.24
CA ARG A 158 8.90 -7.03 3.50
C ARG A 158 8.43 -7.14 4.95
N ALA A 159 9.23 -6.69 5.92
CA ALA A 159 8.82 -6.63 7.32
C ALA A 159 7.65 -5.63 7.54
N ALA A 160 7.65 -4.48 6.84
CA ALA A 160 6.53 -3.53 6.87
C ALA A 160 5.25 -4.15 6.29
N ILE A 161 5.33 -4.94 5.22
CA ILE A 161 4.19 -5.70 4.69
C ILE A 161 3.72 -6.75 5.71
N ALA A 162 4.63 -7.54 6.31
CA ALA A 162 4.27 -8.52 7.33
C ALA A 162 3.53 -7.88 8.52
N ARG A 163 3.90 -6.66 8.92
CA ARG A 163 3.17 -5.89 9.94
C ARG A 163 1.73 -5.60 9.53
N THR A 164 1.46 -5.30 8.26
CA THR A 164 0.08 -5.07 7.79
C THR A 164 -0.73 -6.37 7.72
N LEU A 165 -0.10 -7.52 7.45
CA LEU A 165 -0.77 -8.81 7.48
C LEU A 165 -1.22 -9.16 8.91
N VAL A 166 -0.36 -8.95 9.90
CA VAL A 166 -0.70 -9.15 11.32
C VAL A 166 -1.81 -8.20 11.79
N GLN A 167 -1.89 -7.02 11.23
CA GLN A 167 -2.98 -6.08 11.47
C GLN A 167 -4.34 -6.62 10.98
N ARG A 168 -4.37 -7.64 10.07
CA ARG A 168 -5.59 -8.20 9.46
C ARG A 168 -6.44 -7.11 8.80
N SER A 169 -5.79 -6.26 8.02
CA SER A 169 -6.45 -5.17 7.30
C SER A 169 -7.18 -5.69 6.07
N ASN A 170 -8.32 -5.08 5.74
CA ASN A 170 -9.09 -5.38 4.52
C ASN A 170 -8.63 -4.54 3.32
N ILE A 171 -7.88 -3.46 3.58
CA ILE A 171 -7.30 -2.58 2.59
C ILE A 171 -5.82 -2.42 2.89
N LEU A 172 -4.99 -2.50 1.87
CA LEU A 172 -3.57 -2.24 1.91
C LEU A 172 -3.25 -1.07 0.99
N LEU A 173 -2.71 0.00 1.58
CA LEU A 173 -2.22 1.17 0.86
C LEU A 173 -0.70 1.14 0.88
N ALA A 174 -0.06 1.04 -0.28
CA ALA A 174 1.39 1.03 -0.40
C ALA A 174 1.86 2.30 -1.11
N ASP A 175 2.52 3.18 -0.38
CA ASP A 175 3.04 4.44 -0.90
C ASP A 175 4.49 4.26 -1.33
N GLU A 176 4.72 4.18 -2.64
CA GLU A 176 6.01 3.98 -3.30
C GLU A 176 6.83 2.80 -2.72
N PRO A 177 6.23 1.60 -2.62
CA PRO A 177 6.83 0.48 -1.88
C PRO A 177 8.12 -0.07 -2.48
N ILE A 178 8.49 0.34 -3.67
CA ILE A 178 9.66 -0.16 -4.40
C ILE A 178 10.66 0.92 -4.84
N ALA A 179 10.41 2.19 -4.50
CA ALA A 179 11.17 3.34 -5.04
C ALA A 179 12.68 3.31 -4.72
N SER A 180 13.07 2.72 -3.58
CA SER A 180 14.46 2.71 -3.12
C SER A 180 15.07 1.30 -3.13
N LEU A 181 14.50 0.37 -3.91
CA LEU A 181 14.91 -1.02 -3.93
C LEU A 181 15.63 -1.37 -5.22
N ASP A 182 16.54 -2.32 -5.13
CA ASP A 182 17.10 -2.97 -6.31
C ASP A 182 16.00 -3.72 -7.11
N PRO A 183 16.22 -3.99 -8.41
CA PRO A 183 15.18 -4.59 -9.26
C PRO A 183 14.68 -5.96 -8.78
N SER A 184 15.55 -6.75 -8.14
CA SER A 184 15.18 -8.08 -7.64
C SER A 184 14.28 -7.97 -6.39
N SER A 185 14.63 -7.08 -5.47
CA SER A 185 13.84 -6.77 -4.28
C SER A 185 12.51 -6.12 -4.64
N ALA A 186 12.50 -5.18 -5.60
CA ALA A 186 11.29 -4.53 -6.09
C ALA A 186 10.29 -5.56 -6.66
N ARG A 187 10.78 -6.45 -7.51
CA ARG A 187 9.98 -7.56 -8.06
C ARG A 187 9.39 -8.42 -6.95
N ARG A 188 10.22 -8.82 -5.98
CA ARG A 188 9.77 -9.66 -4.87
C ARG A 188 8.68 -8.99 -4.03
N VAL A 189 8.82 -7.69 -3.75
CA VAL A 189 7.81 -6.90 -3.02
C VAL A 189 6.48 -6.87 -3.79
N MET A 190 6.50 -6.62 -5.11
CA MET A 190 5.30 -6.60 -5.93
C MET A 190 4.63 -7.98 -6.03
N GLU A 191 5.42 -9.06 -6.14
CA GLU A 191 4.90 -10.44 -6.10
C GLU A 191 4.18 -10.74 -4.78
N ILE A 192 4.74 -10.28 -3.65
CA ILE A 192 4.11 -10.44 -2.33
C ILE A 192 2.79 -9.67 -2.26
N LEU A 193 2.76 -8.40 -2.70
CA LEU A 193 1.54 -7.59 -2.71
C LEU A 193 0.45 -8.21 -3.59
N ALA A 194 0.82 -8.69 -4.78
CA ALA A 194 -0.10 -9.38 -5.68
C ALA A 194 -0.62 -10.70 -5.10
N ALA A 195 0.24 -11.48 -4.41
CA ALA A 195 -0.16 -12.69 -3.74
C ALA A 195 -1.13 -12.41 -2.59
N VAL A 196 -0.84 -11.40 -1.76
CA VAL A 196 -1.71 -10.97 -0.65
C VAL A 196 -3.08 -10.52 -1.16
N ASN A 197 -3.12 -9.71 -2.24
CA ASN A 197 -4.38 -9.30 -2.86
C ASN A 197 -5.19 -10.51 -3.33
N ARG A 198 -4.58 -11.42 -4.08
CA ARG A 198 -5.25 -12.57 -4.67
C ARG A 198 -5.72 -13.59 -3.63
N ASP A 199 -4.85 -13.95 -2.68
CA ASP A 199 -5.08 -15.06 -1.77
C ASP A 199 -6.02 -14.68 -0.61
N GLU A 200 -5.98 -13.42 -0.16
CA GLU A 200 -6.81 -12.90 0.94
C GLU A 200 -7.92 -11.97 0.47
N GLN A 201 -8.02 -11.70 -0.84
CA GLN A 201 -8.99 -10.75 -1.41
C GLN A 201 -8.94 -9.36 -0.76
N ILE A 202 -7.75 -8.96 -0.28
CA ILE A 202 -7.50 -7.63 0.27
C ILE A 202 -7.45 -6.62 -0.87
N THR A 203 -8.15 -5.50 -0.73
CA THR A 203 -8.08 -4.39 -1.69
C THR A 203 -6.71 -3.72 -1.59
N CYS A 204 -5.97 -3.64 -2.68
CA CYS A 204 -4.63 -3.04 -2.70
C CYS A 204 -4.59 -1.78 -3.57
N VAL A 205 -4.07 -0.68 -3.02
CA VAL A 205 -3.73 0.54 -3.78
C VAL A 205 -2.23 0.77 -3.65
N VAL A 206 -1.53 0.73 -4.77
CA VAL A 206 -0.06 0.81 -4.81
C VAL A 206 0.36 2.02 -5.62
N SER A 207 0.97 3.02 -4.98
CA SER A 207 1.56 4.13 -5.74
C SER A 207 2.90 3.71 -6.35
N LEU A 208 3.07 3.98 -7.63
CA LEU A 208 4.22 3.56 -8.41
C LEU A 208 4.71 4.70 -9.30
N HIS A 209 6.02 4.80 -9.48
CA HIS A 209 6.65 5.61 -10.52
C HIS A 209 6.90 4.78 -11.77
N GLN A 210 7.27 3.51 -11.61
CA GLN A 210 7.60 2.60 -12.72
C GLN A 210 6.31 1.99 -13.29
N VAL A 211 5.92 2.43 -14.48
CA VAL A 211 4.70 1.99 -15.18
C VAL A 211 4.74 0.50 -15.53
N GLU A 212 5.93 -0.04 -15.74
CA GLU A 212 6.12 -1.48 -16.01
C GLU A 212 5.51 -2.36 -14.90
N TYR A 213 5.77 -2.00 -13.63
CA TYR A 213 5.19 -2.71 -12.50
C TYR A 213 3.67 -2.53 -12.41
N ALA A 214 3.16 -1.33 -12.73
CA ALA A 214 1.71 -1.09 -12.77
C ALA A 214 1.04 -2.01 -13.79
N ARG A 215 1.52 -2.05 -15.04
CA ARG A 215 0.99 -2.93 -16.10
C ARG A 215 1.10 -4.41 -15.77
N ARG A 216 2.18 -4.81 -15.10
CA ARG A 216 2.47 -6.22 -14.84
C ARG A 216 1.65 -6.79 -13.68
N TYR A 217 1.40 -6.01 -12.64
CA TYR A 217 0.84 -6.51 -11.38
C TYR A 217 -0.55 -5.96 -11.05
N CYS A 218 -0.93 -4.82 -11.60
CA CYS A 218 -2.19 -4.16 -11.28
C CYS A 218 -3.13 -4.18 -12.50
N PRO A 219 -4.29 -4.84 -12.41
CA PRO A 219 -5.27 -4.86 -13.52
C PRO A 219 -5.81 -3.48 -13.89
N ARG A 220 -5.93 -2.56 -12.92
CA ARG A 220 -6.44 -1.20 -13.11
C ARG A 220 -5.39 -0.18 -12.68
N THR A 221 -5.31 0.88 -13.43
CA THR A 221 -4.44 2.03 -13.13
C THR A 221 -5.27 3.31 -13.04
N ILE A 222 -4.98 4.11 -12.03
CA ILE A 222 -5.45 5.49 -11.87
C ILE A 222 -4.23 6.39 -12.02
N ALA A 223 -4.27 7.31 -12.99
CA ALA A 223 -3.18 8.26 -13.21
C ALA A 223 -3.55 9.65 -12.70
N LEU A 224 -2.64 10.24 -11.92
CA LEU A 224 -2.76 11.59 -11.38
C LEU A 224 -1.77 12.54 -12.05
N ARG A 225 -2.28 13.71 -12.47
CA ARG A 225 -1.48 14.83 -12.91
C ARG A 225 -2.03 16.12 -12.31
N ASP A 226 -1.17 16.94 -11.72
CA ASP A 226 -1.52 18.22 -11.09
C ASP A 226 -2.71 18.14 -10.12
N GLY A 227 -2.74 17.05 -9.34
CA GLY A 227 -3.80 16.81 -8.36
C GLY A 227 -5.13 16.33 -8.93
N ARG A 228 -5.22 16.03 -10.22
CA ARG A 228 -6.44 15.55 -10.90
C ARG A 228 -6.27 14.12 -11.41
N VAL A 229 -7.36 13.37 -11.48
CA VAL A 229 -7.40 12.08 -12.20
C VAL A 229 -7.47 12.39 -13.68
N VAL A 230 -6.49 11.90 -14.44
CA VAL A 230 -6.42 12.06 -15.90
C VAL A 230 -6.64 10.76 -16.66
N PHE A 231 -6.51 9.62 -15.95
CA PHE A 231 -6.84 8.29 -16.47
C PHE A 231 -7.34 7.41 -15.32
N ASP A 232 -8.33 6.60 -15.58
CA ASP A 232 -8.86 5.57 -14.68
C ASP A 232 -9.42 4.43 -15.53
N GLY A 233 -8.69 3.33 -15.63
CA GLY A 233 -9.07 2.23 -16.50
C GLY A 233 -8.11 1.03 -16.42
N PRO A 234 -8.30 0.02 -17.29
CA PRO A 234 -7.43 -1.13 -17.40
C PRO A 234 -5.97 -0.72 -17.65
N SER A 235 -5.03 -1.33 -16.92
CA SER A 235 -3.59 -1.00 -17.09
C SER A 235 -3.06 -1.34 -18.49
N SER A 236 -3.73 -2.24 -19.21
CA SER A 236 -3.42 -2.59 -20.60
C SER A 236 -3.75 -1.47 -21.60
N GLU A 237 -4.62 -0.52 -21.24
CA GLU A 237 -5.03 0.60 -22.10
C GLU A 237 -4.11 1.83 -21.96
N LEU A 238 -3.15 1.80 -21.04
CA LEU A 238 -2.13 2.85 -20.94
C LEU A 238 -1.25 2.83 -22.19
N THR A 239 -1.34 3.88 -23.01
CA THR A 239 -0.50 4.03 -24.20
C THR A 239 0.79 4.80 -23.86
N ASN A 240 1.83 4.65 -24.70
CA ASN A 240 3.05 5.46 -24.57
C ASN A 240 2.76 6.96 -24.72
N GLN A 241 1.80 7.34 -25.57
CA GLN A 241 1.37 8.74 -25.71
C GLN A 241 0.79 9.28 -24.40
N MET A 242 -0.10 8.54 -23.72
CA MET A 242 -0.62 8.94 -22.40
C MET A 242 0.49 9.08 -21.37
N LEU A 243 1.52 8.25 -21.42
CA LEU A 243 2.66 8.34 -20.51
C LEU A 243 3.50 9.61 -20.78
N VAL A 244 3.73 9.97 -22.04
CA VAL A 244 4.38 11.23 -22.39
C VAL A 244 3.57 12.43 -21.87
N GLU A 245 2.27 12.42 -22.06
CA GLU A 245 1.39 13.47 -21.51
C GLU A 245 1.42 13.51 -19.98
N LEU A 246 1.49 12.36 -19.32
CA LEU A 246 1.47 12.24 -17.85
C LEU A 246 2.78 12.70 -17.19
N TYR A 247 3.92 12.37 -17.79
CA TYR A 247 5.25 12.58 -17.21
C TYR A 247 6.04 13.71 -17.88
N GLY A 248 5.60 14.22 -19.03
CA GLY A 248 6.28 15.28 -19.79
C GLY A 248 7.68 14.85 -20.24
N ASP A 249 8.65 15.76 -20.10
CA ASP A 249 10.06 15.55 -20.51
C ASP A 249 10.75 14.39 -19.76
N ASN A 250 10.22 13.95 -18.61
CA ASN A 250 10.72 12.79 -17.87
C ASN A 250 10.18 11.44 -18.40
N SER A 251 9.50 11.44 -19.54
CA SER A 251 8.90 10.22 -20.11
C SER A 251 9.91 9.30 -20.81
N GLU A 252 11.10 9.78 -21.19
CA GLU A 252 12.08 9.00 -21.97
C GLU A 252 12.49 7.70 -21.28
N GLU A 253 12.62 7.70 -19.94
CA GLU A 253 12.93 6.49 -19.16
C GLU A 253 11.72 5.55 -18.97
N LEU A 254 10.51 5.99 -19.33
CA LEU A 254 9.24 5.30 -19.08
C LEU A 254 8.62 4.73 -20.36
N ILE A 255 9.18 5.07 -21.53
CA ILE A 255 8.73 4.55 -22.83
C ILE A 255 9.15 3.08 -22.92
N LEU A 256 8.17 2.21 -22.77
CA LEU A 256 8.37 0.77 -22.91
C LEU A 256 8.42 0.39 -24.39
N PRO A 257 9.22 -0.63 -24.75
CA PRO A 257 9.12 -1.23 -26.09
C PRO A 257 7.67 -1.64 -26.37
N ASP A 258 7.18 -1.43 -27.58
CA ASP A 258 5.80 -1.72 -28.02
C ASP A 258 5.43 -3.22 -28.06
N ALA A 259 6.13 -4.07 -27.32
CA ALA A 259 5.82 -5.48 -27.21
C ALA A 259 4.72 -5.72 -26.18
N PRO A 260 3.63 -6.45 -26.50
CA PRO A 260 2.59 -6.80 -25.55
C PRO A 260 3.21 -7.65 -24.43
N MET A 261 3.30 -7.10 -23.22
CA MET A 261 3.71 -7.89 -22.07
C MET A 261 2.63 -8.94 -21.79
N GLN A 262 3.00 -10.21 -21.89
CA GLN A 262 2.11 -11.27 -21.47
C GLN A 262 1.86 -11.14 -19.95
N PRO A 263 0.58 -11.17 -19.52
CA PRO A 263 0.27 -11.20 -18.09
C PRO A 263 0.97 -12.41 -17.46
N VAL A 264 1.58 -12.21 -16.31
CA VAL A 264 2.24 -13.28 -15.56
C VAL A 264 1.23 -14.38 -15.29
N LYS A 265 1.34 -15.52 -15.98
CA LYS A 265 0.56 -16.70 -15.60
C LYS A 265 0.83 -16.99 -14.13
N PRO A 266 -0.17 -17.17 -13.29
CA PRO A 266 0.03 -17.43 -11.87
C PRO A 266 0.88 -18.69 -11.73
N LYS A 267 2.08 -18.58 -11.18
CA LYS A 267 2.78 -19.73 -10.65
C LYS A 267 1.89 -20.32 -9.56
N ARG A 268 1.77 -21.67 -9.54
CA ARG A 268 1.01 -22.42 -8.51
C ARG A 268 1.20 -21.80 -7.14
N ALA A 269 0.16 -21.87 -6.32
CA ALA A 269 0.15 -21.42 -4.93
C ALA A 269 1.50 -21.74 -4.26
N TRP A 270 2.06 -20.74 -3.59
CA TRP A 270 3.26 -20.89 -2.80
C TRP A 270 3.02 -22.02 -1.76
N GLU A 271 3.66 -23.16 -1.96
CA GLU A 271 3.75 -24.20 -0.94
C GLU A 271 4.86 -23.78 0.04
N PRO A 272 4.58 -23.65 1.34
CA PRO A 272 5.62 -23.38 2.32
C PRO A 272 6.59 -24.57 2.35
N GLU A 273 7.85 -24.32 2.01
CA GLU A 273 8.90 -25.27 2.36
C GLU A 273 8.77 -25.57 3.87
N ARG A 274 8.73 -26.84 4.21
CA ARG A 274 8.59 -27.29 5.60
C ARG A 274 9.66 -26.61 6.44
N VAL A 275 9.22 -25.67 7.28
CA VAL A 275 10.09 -25.05 8.28
C VAL A 275 10.62 -26.17 9.17
N PRO A 276 11.95 -26.36 9.32
CA PRO A 276 12.48 -27.31 10.28
C PRO A 276 11.95 -26.93 11.67
N ALA A 277 11.49 -27.95 12.41
CA ALA A 277 11.01 -27.77 13.77
C ALA A 277 12.14 -27.15 14.60
N PHE A 278 11.90 -25.96 15.13
CA PHE A 278 12.80 -25.35 16.09
C PHE A 278 12.64 -26.09 17.40
N ALA A 279 13.74 -26.76 17.83
CA ALA A 279 13.91 -27.30 19.15
C ALA A 279 14.06 -26.16 20.19
#